data_7d1a37f7aad0d3d2f38328412c439e67
#
_entry.id   7d1a37f7aad0d3d2f38328412c439e67
#
_cell.length_a   1.000
_cell.length_b   1.000
_cell.length_c   1.000
_cell.angle_alpha   90.00
_cell.angle_beta   90.00
_cell.angle_gamma   90.00
#
_symmetry.space_group_name_H-M   'P 1'
#
loop_
_entity.id
_entity.type
_entity.pdbx_description
1 polymer ?
#
loop_
_entity_poly.entity_id
_entity_poly.type
_entity_poly.pdbx_seq_one_letter_code
_entity_poly.pdbx_strand_id
1 'polypeptide(L)'
;AMQRKPIINGKPTDVGLVGDVVSVDASAVEDLVAAGRIPVVSSVAPNEEDATEVLNVNADSAAAALAAAVGAHKLVILTDVDGLYADWPDKNSLIGRIGVEDLRDMLPDLESGMPPQDGSMRARHRRWRAPSPHHRRS
;
A
#
# COMPACT_ATOMS: atom_id res chain seq x y z
N ALA A 1 -9.39 5.46 -7.84
CA ALA A 1 -9.17 5.89 -6.46
C ALA A 1 -10.36 6.69 -5.93
N MET A 2 -10.46 6.84 -4.63
CA MET A 2 -11.50 7.63 -3.96
C MET A 2 -10.82 8.72 -3.13
N GLN A 3 -11.35 9.96 -3.18
CA GLN A 3 -10.74 11.08 -2.49
C GLN A 3 -10.70 10.84 -0.97
N ARG A 4 -9.57 11.19 -0.37
CA ARG A 4 -9.34 11.04 1.06
C ARG A 4 -9.73 12.32 1.79
N LYS A 5 -10.57 12.19 2.82
CA LYS A 5 -10.91 13.27 3.75
C LYS A 5 -10.60 12.81 5.19
N PRO A 6 -9.34 12.92 5.63
CA PRO A 6 -8.96 12.49 6.97
C PRO A 6 -9.65 13.35 8.02
N ILE A 7 -9.95 12.76 9.16
CA ILE A 7 -10.46 13.49 10.33
C ILE A 7 -9.27 13.99 11.12
N ILE A 8 -9.05 15.31 11.12
CA ILE A 8 -8.03 16.00 11.91
C ILE A 8 -8.74 16.85 12.96
N ASN A 9 -8.38 16.66 14.22
CA ASN A 9 -9.05 17.33 15.36
C ASN A 9 -10.59 17.19 15.35
N GLY A 10 -11.09 15.99 14.99
CA GLY A 10 -12.52 15.69 14.95
C GLY A 10 -13.29 16.27 13.76
N LYS A 11 -12.62 16.88 12.80
CA LYS A 11 -13.25 17.44 11.58
C LYS A 11 -12.71 16.80 10.32
N PRO A 12 -13.57 16.45 9.33
CA PRO A 12 -13.11 16.10 8.00
C PRO A 12 -12.29 17.25 7.41
N THR A 13 -11.05 16.99 7.05
CA THR A 13 -10.12 17.99 6.54
C THR A 13 -9.84 17.71 5.08
N ASP A 14 -9.96 18.74 4.25
CA ASP A 14 -9.54 18.66 2.86
C ASP A 14 -8.00 18.68 2.80
N VAL A 15 -7.42 17.62 2.23
CA VAL A 15 -5.97 17.47 2.02
C VAL A 15 -5.61 17.60 0.53
N GLY A 16 -6.51 18.17 -0.26
CA GLY A 16 -6.35 18.34 -1.70
C GLY A 16 -6.62 17.05 -2.48
N LEU A 17 -6.01 16.94 -3.64
CA LEU A 17 -6.18 15.82 -4.58
C LEU A 17 -5.42 14.58 -4.12
N VAL A 18 -5.73 14.08 -2.93
CA VAL A 18 -5.16 12.86 -2.35
C VAL A 18 -6.25 11.81 -2.23
N GLY A 19 -5.95 10.57 -2.65
CA GLY A 19 -6.90 9.48 -2.62
C GLY A 19 -6.31 8.16 -2.13
N ASP A 20 -7.22 7.25 -1.78
CA ASP A 20 -6.90 5.86 -1.50
C ASP A 20 -7.20 4.99 -2.71
N VAL A 21 -6.36 3.97 -2.94
CA VAL A 21 -6.60 2.96 -3.98
C VAL A 21 -7.78 2.09 -3.54
N VAL A 22 -8.84 2.04 -4.36
CA VAL A 22 -10.06 1.25 -4.08
C VAL A 22 -10.21 0.08 -5.02
N SER A 23 -9.71 0.20 -6.26
CA SER A 23 -9.71 -0.86 -7.26
C SER A 23 -8.45 -0.75 -8.14
N VAL A 24 -8.07 -1.84 -8.77
CA VAL A 24 -6.97 -1.90 -9.75
C VAL A 24 -7.43 -2.71 -10.95
N ASP A 25 -7.39 -2.09 -12.13
CA ASP A 25 -7.43 -2.78 -13.40
C ASP A 25 -5.98 -3.00 -13.87
N ALA A 26 -5.54 -4.24 -13.86
CA ALA A 26 -4.16 -4.60 -14.20
C ALA A 26 -3.97 -4.91 -15.70
N SER A 27 -5.03 -4.90 -16.51
CA SER A 27 -5.01 -5.36 -17.91
C SER A 27 -3.92 -4.72 -18.74
N ALA A 28 -3.77 -3.39 -18.68
CA ALA A 28 -2.73 -2.68 -19.42
C ALA A 28 -1.31 -3.06 -18.98
N VAL A 29 -1.10 -3.34 -17.70
CA VAL A 29 0.19 -3.81 -17.17
C VAL A 29 0.49 -5.23 -17.64
N GLU A 30 -0.50 -6.11 -17.59
CA GLU A 30 -0.39 -7.50 -18.06
C GLU A 30 -0.08 -7.57 -19.56
N ASP A 31 -0.74 -6.75 -20.38
CA ASP A 31 -0.48 -6.66 -21.82
C ASP A 31 0.96 -6.21 -22.12
N LEU A 32 1.45 -5.19 -21.40
CA LEU A 32 2.83 -4.73 -21.54
C LEU A 32 3.84 -5.82 -21.15
N VAL A 33 3.60 -6.51 -20.05
CA VAL A 33 4.46 -7.61 -19.58
C VAL A 33 4.43 -8.77 -20.58
N ALA A 34 3.26 -9.14 -21.10
CA ALA A 34 3.12 -10.18 -22.13
C ALA A 34 3.85 -9.82 -23.42
N ALA A 35 3.94 -8.53 -23.75
CA ALA A 35 4.72 -8.01 -24.87
C ALA A 35 6.23 -7.89 -24.58
N GLY A 36 6.71 -8.40 -23.42
CA GLY A 36 8.12 -8.34 -23.01
C GLY A 36 8.60 -6.95 -22.61
N ARG A 37 7.69 -6.05 -22.24
CA ARG A 37 8.00 -4.69 -21.80
C ARG A 37 8.05 -4.61 -20.29
N ILE A 38 8.73 -3.59 -19.77
CA ILE A 38 8.76 -3.25 -18.36
C ILE A 38 7.86 -2.04 -18.15
N PRO A 39 6.64 -2.22 -17.58
CA PRO A 39 5.75 -1.10 -17.30
C PRO A 39 6.30 -0.25 -16.15
N VAL A 40 6.23 1.08 -16.32
CA VAL A 40 6.51 2.06 -15.26
C VAL A 40 5.22 2.78 -14.94
N VAL A 41 4.77 2.68 -13.69
CA VAL A 41 3.47 3.19 -13.25
C VAL A 41 3.69 4.32 -12.25
N SER A 42 3.03 5.45 -12.47
CA SER A 42 3.03 6.57 -11.52
C SER A 42 1.98 6.36 -10.42
N SER A 43 2.19 7.04 -9.28
CA SER A 43 1.29 6.98 -8.13
C SER A 43 0.11 7.97 -8.24
N VAL A 44 -0.52 8.02 -9.40
CA VAL A 44 -1.72 8.82 -9.66
C VAL A 44 -2.82 7.93 -10.23
N ALA A 45 -4.07 8.24 -9.90
CA ALA A 45 -5.20 7.44 -10.35
C ALA A 45 -6.45 8.31 -10.57
N PRO A 46 -7.34 7.95 -11.51
CA PRO A 46 -8.60 8.65 -11.69
C PRO A 46 -9.43 8.64 -10.40
N ASN A 47 -10.15 9.73 -10.15
CA ASN A 47 -11.15 9.78 -9.10
C ASN A 47 -12.40 9.01 -9.55
N GLU A 48 -12.91 8.07 -8.74
CA GLU A 48 -14.14 7.34 -9.05
C GLU A 48 -15.38 8.21 -8.96
N GLU A 49 -15.33 9.28 -8.17
CA GLU A 49 -16.46 10.19 -7.98
C GLU A 49 -16.51 11.27 -9.07
N ASP A 50 -15.35 11.64 -9.65
CA ASP A 50 -15.24 12.63 -10.73
C ASP A 50 -14.12 12.21 -11.71
N ALA A 51 -14.52 11.69 -12.86
CA ALA A 51 -13.61 11.21 -13.89
C ALA A 51 -12.73 12.31 -14.53
N THR A 52 -13.01 13.59 -14.27
CA THR A 52 -12.18 14.72 -14.71
C THR A 52 -11.03 15.02 -13.77
N GLU A 53 -11.04 14.45 -12.58
CA GLU A 53 -10.02 14.62 -11.57
C GLU A 53 -9.06 13.45 -11.51
N VAL A 54 -7.81 13.74 -11.17
CA VAL A 54 -6.76 12.77 -10.89
C VAL A 54 -6.27 12.97 -9.47
N LEU A 55 -6.20 11.88 -8.72
CA LEU A 55 -5.77 11.86 -7.32
C LEU A 55 -4.35 11.33 -7.19
N ASN A 56 -3.54 11.96 -6.33
CA ASN A 56 -2.30 11.37 -5.85
C ASN A 56 -2.63 10.24 -4.87
N VAL A 57 -2.04 9.09 -5.06
CA VAL A 57 -2.15 7.94 -4.16
C VAL A 57 -0.78 7.62 -3.54
N ASN A 58 -0.77 7.05 -2.34
CA ASN A 58 0.48 6.64 -1.74
C ASN A 58 1.14 5.56 -2.60
N ALA A 59 2.41 5.77 -2.98
CA ALA A 59 3.14 4.91 -3.91
C ALA A 59 3.27 3.45 -3.43
N ASP A 60 3.56 3.23 -2.15
CA ASP A 60 3.69 1.89 -1.58
C ASP A 60 2.34 1.16 -1.58
N SER A 61 1.25 1.90 -1.28
CA SER A 61 -0.11 1.36 -1.32
C SER A 61 -0.53 1.00 -2.74
N ALA A 62 -0.19 1.85 -3.71
CA ALA A 62 -0.44 1.59 -5.13
C ALA A 62 0.36 0.38 -5.63
N ALA A 63 1.65 0.29 -5.27
CA ALA A 63 2.51 -0.84 -5.62
C ALA A 63 2.01 -2.15 -5.01
N ALA A 64 1.59 -2.14 -3.74
CA ALA A 64 1.03 -3.31 -3.08
C ALA A 64 -0.29 -3.77 -3.72
N ALA A 65 -1.17 -2.83 -4.06
CA ALA A 65 -2.44 -3.13 -4.71
C ALA A 65 -2.23 -3.69 -6.14
N LEU A 66 -1.31 -3.09 -6.90
CA LEU A 66 -0.95 -3.57 -8.24
C LEU A 66 -0.29 -4.95 -8.18
N ALA A 67 0.66 -5.18 -7.27
CA ALA A 67 1.31 -6.46 -7.09
C ALA A 67 0.29 -7.58 -6.77
N ALA A 68 -0.71 -7.28 -5.95
CA ALA A 68 -1.80 -8.21 -5.66
C ALA A 68 -2.67 -8.47 -6.90
N ALA A 69 -2.99 -7.43 -7.67
CA ALA A 69 -3.83 -7.55 -8.87
C ALA A 69 -3.18 -8.41 -9.97
N VAL A 70 -1.88 -8.23 -10.22
CA VAL A 70 -1.14 -9.03 -11.22
C VAL A 70 -0.65 -10.39 -10.68
N GLY A 71 -0.96 -10.75 -9.44
CA GLY A 71 -0.49 -11.99 -8.83
C GLY A 71 1.03 -12.07 -8.71
N ALA A 72 1.70 -10.97 -8.39
CA ALA A 72 3.16 -10.89 -8.33
C ALA A 72 3.73 -11.87 -7.30
N HIS A 73 4.79 -12.58 -7.66
CA HIS A 73 5.50 -13.49 -6.75
C HIS A 73 6.26 -12.74 -5.66
N LYS A 74 6.67 -11.50 -5.94
CA LYS A 74 7.45 -10.67 -5.02
C LYS A 74 7.14 -9.19 -5.27
N LEU A 75 7.05 -8.43 -4.19
CA LEU A 75 7.07 -6.97 -4.20
C LEU A 75 8.35 -6.52 -3.50
N VAL A 76 9.09 -5.60 -4.13
CA VAL A 76 10.27 -4.97 -3.54
C VAL A 76 9.97 -3.49 -3.35
N ILE A 77 10.04 -3.01 -2.12
CA ILE A 77 9.92 -1.60 -1.77
C ILE A 77 11.33 -1.07 -1.51
N LEU A 78 11.72 -0.05 -2.27
CA LEU A 78 12.95 0.69 -2.04
C LEU A 78 12.63 1.89 -1.15
N THR A 79 13.32 2.00 -0.02
CA THR A 79 13.08 3.01 0.99
C THR A 79 14.41 3.52 1.55
N ASP A 80 14.38 4.67 2.19
CA ASP A 80 15.52 5.32 2.83
C ASP A 80 15.76 4.85 4.28
N VAL A 81 14.95 3.91 4.78
CA VAL A 81 15.14 3.27 6.09
C VAL A 81 15.60 1.82 5.92
N ASP A 82 16.40 1.33 6.86
CA ASP A 82 17.00 -0.01 6.76
C ASP A 82 15.96 -1.15 6.83
N GLY A 83 14.78 -0.89 7.42
CA GLY A 83 13.69 -1.85 7.51
C GLY A 83 12.83 -1.64 8.74
N LEU A 84 12.16 -2.72 9.16
CA LEU A 84 11.30 -2.76 10.33
C LEU A 84 12.13 -3.10 11.57
N TYR A 85 11.89 -2.36 12.67
CA TYR A 85 12.54 -2.59 13.96
C TYR A 85 11.52 -3.14 14.96
N ALA A 86 11.94 -4.10 15.78
CA ALA A 86 11.11 -4.66 16.83
C ALA A 86 10.94 -3.69 18.01
N ASP A 87 11.97 -2.89 18.29
CA ASP A 87 12.00 -1.92 19.39
C ASP A 87 12.75 -0.66 18.95
N TRP A 88 12.02 0.30 18.38
CA TRP A 88 12.59 1.59 18.00
C TRP A 88 12.77 2.49 19.25
N PRO A 89 13.94 3.17 19.49
CA PRO A 89 15.03 3.45 18.52
C PRO A 89 16.25 2.49 18.56
N ASP A 90 16.14 1.31 19.16
CA ASP A 90 17.25 0.34 19.14
C ASP A 90 17.49 -0.18 17.72
N LYS A 91 18.57 0.28 17.10
CA LYS A 91 18.96 -0.14 15.75
C LYS A 91 19.39 -1.62 15.65
N ASN A 92 19.70 -2.27 16.77
CA ASN A 92 20.04 -3.69 16.79
C ASN A 92 18.78 -4.58 16.72
N SER A 93 17.60 -3.99 16.90
CA SER A 93 16.31 -4.69 16.81
C SER A 93 15.77 -4.83 15.37
N LEU A 94 16.60 -4.59 14.35
CA LEU A 94 16.22 -4.71 12.95
C LEU A 94 15.74 -6.13 12.62
N ILE A 95 14.53 -6.21 12.08
CA ILE A 95 13.87 -7.48 11.71
C ILE A 95 14.27 -7.85 10.28
N GLY A 96 15.12 -8.86 10.12
CA GLY A 96 15.57 -9.34 8.82
C GLY A 96 14.50 -10.18 8.07
N ARG A 97 13.60 -10.83 8.80
CA ARG A 97 12.48 -11.61 8.23
C ARG A 97 11.37 -11.72 9.26
N ILE A 98 10.12 -11.58 8.81
CA ILE A 98 8.93 -11.73 9.65
C ILE A 98 7.81 -12.44 8.86
N GLY A 99 7.04 -13.28 9.54
CA GLY A 99 5.81 -13.86 9.02
C GLY A 99 4.66 -12.86 8.98
N VAL A 100 3.67 -13.10 8.12
CA VAL A 100 2.51 -12.19 7.99
C VAL A 100 1.69 -12.14 9.28
N GLU A 101 1.53 -13.27 9.97
CA GLU A 101 0.79 -13.33 11.23
C GLU A 101 1.55 -12.58 12.34
N ASP A 102 2.86 -12.85 12.48
CA ASP A 102 3.71 -12.15 13.46
C ASP A 102 3.73 -10.63 13.23
N LEU A 103 3.77 -10.23 11.95
CA LEU A 103 3.68 -8.81 11.59
C LEU A 103 2.33 -8.20 11.99
N ARG A 104 1.23 -8.93 11.82
CA ARG A 104 -0.10 -8.45 12.23
C ARG A 104 -0.18 -8.24 13.74
N ASP A 105 0.40 -9.14 14.50
CA ASP A 105 0.40 -9.06 15.96
C ASP A 105 1.25 -7.88 16.46
N MET A 106 2.31 -7.52 15.73
CA MET A 106 3.18 -6.37 16.06
C MET A 106 2.57 -5.00 15.68
N LEU A 107 1.64 -4.94 14.74
CA LEU A 107 1.11 -3.67 14.21
C LEU A 107 0.57 -2.70 15.27
N PRO A 108 -0.19 -3.13 16.29
CA PRO A 108 -0.68 -2.23 17.33
C PRO A 108 0.44 -1.53 18.10
N ASP A 109 1.54 -2.23 18.35
CA ASP A 109 2.69 -1.71 19.08
C ASP A 109 3.52 -0.75 18.21
N LEU A 110 3.68 -1.06 16.93
CA LEU A 110 4.34 -0.18 15.96
C LEU A 110 3.57 1.13 15.74
N GLU A 111 2.25 1.08 15.75
CA GLU A 111 1.42 2.29 15.64
C GLU A 111 1.52 3.18 16.89
N SER A 112 1.69 2.60 18.08
CA SER A 112 1.79 3.34 19.34
C SER A 112 3.14 4.00 19.54
N GLY A 113 4.21 3.43 18.99
CA GLY A 113 5.59 3.92 19.13
C GLY A 113 6.04 4.91 18.05
N MET A 114 5.30 5.06 16.97
CA MET A 114 5.60 6.06 15.94
C MET A 114 4.96 7.41 16.26
N PRO A 115 5.72 8.52 16.15
CA PRO A 115 5.10 9.83 16.09
C PRO A 115 4.12 9.84 14.92
N PRO A 116 3.00 10.59 14.99
CA PRO A 116 1.96 10.59 13.97
C PRO A 116 2.52 11.16 12.64
N GLN A 117 3.14 10.30 11.88
CA GLN A 117 3.41 10.57 10.47
C GLN A 117 2.15 10.16 9.75
N ASP A 118 1.45 11.14 9.26
CA ASP A 118 0.23 11.11 8.46
C ASP A 118 -0.50 9.75 8.38
N GLY A 119 -1.79 9.72 8.47
CA GLY A 119 -2.63 8.51 8.53
C GLY A 119 -2.46 7.50 7.37
N SER A 120 -1.34 7.52 6.64
CA SER A 120 -1.06 6.65 5.50
C SER A 120 -0.85 5.17 5.90
N MET A 121 -0.29 4.90 7.07
CA MET A 121 -0.08 3.53 7.53
C MET A 121 -1.38 2.83 7.97
N ARG A 122 -2.34 3.54 8.57
CA ARG A 122 -3.61 2.93 8.99
C ARG A 122 -4.46 2.42 7.83
N ALA A 123 -4.35 3.02 6.65
CA ALA A 123 -5.09 2.59 5.46
C ALA A 123 -4.52 1.30 4.86
N ARG A 124 -3.23 1.04 5.01
CA ARG A 124 -2.54 -0.11 4.39
C ARG A 124 -3.00 -1.45 4.94
N HIS A 125 -3.42 -1.52 6.20
CA HIS A 125 -3.72 -2.78 6.88
C HIS A 125 -5.15 -3.29 6.70
N ARG A 126 -6.10 -2.44 6.35
CA ARG A 126 -7.51 -2.85 6.24
C ARG A 126 -7.87 -3.58 4.95
N ARG A 127 -7.05 -3.55 3.90
CA ARG A 127 -7.45 -4.05 2.57
C ARG A 127 -6.58 -5.17 1.99
N TRP A 128 -5.40 -5.43 2.51
CA TRP A 128 -4.58 -6.50 1.99
C TRP A 128 -5.02 -7.85 2.58
N ARG A 129 -5.89 -8.55 1.87
CA ARG A 129 -6.12 -9.98 2.09
C ARG A 129 -5.26 -10.71 1.08
N ALA A 130 -4.29 -11.49 1.56
CA ALA A 130 -3.61 -12.43 0.72
C ALA A 130 -4.66 -13.33 0.04
N PRO A 131 -4.56 -13.62 -1.27
CA PRO A 131 -5.41 -14.60 -1.90
C PRO A 131 -5.23 -15.93 -1.19
N SER A 132 -6.35 -16.58 -0.84
CA SER A 132 -6.34 -17.91 -0.24
C SER A 132 -5.60 -18.89 -1.16
N PRO A 133 -4.75 -19.80 -0.65
CA PRO A 133 -3.92 -20.71 -1.45
C PRO A 133 -4.70 -21.80 -2.22
N HIS A 134 -6.02 -21.70 -2.31
CA HIS A 134 -6.87 -22.74 -2.90
C HIS A 134 -7.53 -22.27 -4.19
N HIS A 135 -6.77 -22.12 -5.28
CA HIS A 135 -7.29 -22.35 -6.63
C HIS A 135 -6.15 -22.59 -7.61
N ARG A 136 -5.42 -23.70 -7.39
CA ARG A 136 -4.86 -24.43 -8.53
C ARG A 136 -5.89 -25.48 -8.88
N ARG A 137 -6.68 -25.24 -9.89
CA ARG A 137 -7.34 -26.32 -10.62
C ARG A 137 -6.55 -26.59 -11.89
N SER A 138 -6.22 -27.85 -11.98
CA SER A 138 -5.69 -28.57 -13.12
C SER A 138 -6.33 -28.18 -14.45
#